data_1d2f70bf0a228a7691ee541ab3cd0873
#
_entry.id   1d2f70bf0a228a7691ee541ab3cd0873
#
_cell.length_a   1.000
_cell.length_b   1.000
_cell.length_c   1.000
_cell.angle_alpha   90.00
_cell.angle_beta   90.00
_cell.angle_gamma   90.00
#
_symmetry.space_group_name_H-M   'P 1'
#
loop_
_entity.id
_entity.type
_entity.pdbx_description
1 polymer ?
#
loop_
_entity_poly.entity_id
_entity_poly.type
_entity_poly.pdbx_seq_one_letter_code
_entity_poly.pdbx_strand_id
1 'polypeptide(L)'
;MSIVTIDSIQHFIDELEKAGELKRVKTEVDTNLEIAEILRRVSYTNGPAVLFENVRNYEIPVLGNALGSIKRLEIGLETKDFSEIGQRIADMTKMEIPSGVFNKIRKLPELSKMSESFPKLEKSGPVTDIINNSPTFDKIPILKSWPKDAGKFITFGLVATKHPETGVRNLGVYRIQIIDDTHALMHWQKHKRGAAHHDLLKEKNNKIEAAIIIGGEPATVFSAVAPVPEGLDKYLFAGITRKKGIKTVKCKTIDLEVPANAEIVFEGYVDAMDVRDEGPFGDHTGYYTPKEPFPTFTLTGIMQRKNPVYLTTVVGKPILEDAYIGKVIERSFLPLIKMLHPEVVDFSMPPAGWFQGLAIVSIKKRYPGQAKKVMMGLWGMGQLALTKIIVVVDSDVNVHNVNEVIWAITTRSDAARDTIIINNTPTDTLDPASPKVNLGSKLGIDATQKTLEEGFEREIQEEVKVDESTKEMVDSKWSNYGI
;
A
#
# COMPACT_ATOMS: atom_id res chain seq x y z
N MET A 1 -23.77 -20.23 3.21
CA MET A 1 -22.70 -20.04 4.22
C MET A 1 -22.66 -18.56 4.55
N SER A 2 -22.85 -18.18 5.82
CA SER A 2 -22.64 -16.81 6.25
C SER A 2 -21.17 -16.45 6.00
N ILE A 3 -20.90 -15.39 5.24
CA ILE A 3 -19.57 -14.86 5.04
C ILE A 3 -19.08 -14.42 6.42
N VAL A 4 -18.14 -15.15 7.00
CA VAL A 4 -17.52 -14.79 8.28
C VAL A 4 -16.54 -13.65 7.97
N THR A 5 -16.93 -12.42 8.31
CA THR A 5 -16.12 -11.23 8.04
C THR A 5 -14.91 -11.20 8.97
N ILE A 6 -13.70 -11.15 8.42
CA ILE A 6 -12.44 -11.05 9.18
C ILE A 6 -12.39 -9.67 9.85
N ASP A 7 -12.41 -9.64 11.17
CA ASP A 7 -12.54 -8.41 11.97
C ASP A 7 -11.33 -8.10 12.86
N SER A 8 -10.28 -8.94 12.83
CA SER A 8 -9.05 -8.74 13.60
C SER A 8 -7.88 -9.50 12.98
N ILE A 9 -6.66 -9.17 13.39
CA ILE A 9 -5.46 -9.94 13.02
C ILE A 9 -5.53 -11.36 13.59
N GLN A 10 -6.09 -11.55 14.78
CA GLN A 10 -6.20 -12.90 15.36
C GLN A 10 -7.16 -13.79 14.55
N HIS A 11 -8.31 -13.24 14.14
CA HIS A 11 -9.21 -13.96 13.24
C HIS A 11 -8.54 -14.23 11.88
N PHE A 12 -7.74 -13.29 11.38
CA PHE A 12 -6.97 -13.50 10.15
C PHE A 12 -5.93 -14.61 10.29
N ILE A 13 -5.23 -14.69 11.42
CA ILE A 13 -4.31 -15.80 11.74
C ILE A 13 -5.03 -17.15 11.66
N ASP A 14 -6.22 -17.25 12.25
CA ASP A 14 -7.02 -18.48 12.23
C ASP A 14 -7.41 -18.89 10.81
N GLU A 15 -7.80 -17.94 9.96
CA GLU A 15 -8.16 -18.19 8.57
C GLU A 15 -6.93 -18.56 7.71
N LEU A 16 -5.78 -17.92 7.95
CA LEU A 16 -4.52 -18.29 7.31
C LEU A 16 -4.07 -19.72 7.69
N GLU A 17 -4.25 -20.10 8.96
CA GLU A 17 -3.91 -21.45 9.43
C GLU A 17 -4.82 -22.51 8.79
N LYS A 18 -6.14 -22.27 8.72
CA LYS A 18 -7.10 -23.12 8.00
C LYS A 18 -6.78 -23.27 6.52
N ALA A 19 -6.28 -22.19 5.89
CA ALA A 19 -5.90 -22.17 4.48
C ALA A 19 -4.53 -22.79 4.17
N GLY A 20 -3.77 -23.19 5.21
CA GLY A 20 -2.39 -23.66 5.09
C GLY A 20 -1.37 -22.57 4.72
N GLU A 21 -1.72 -21.30 4.96
CA GLU A 21 -0.93 -20.12 4.65
C GLU A 21 -0.17 -19.55 5.86
N LEU A 22 -0.17 -20.26 7.01
CA LEU A 22 0.53 -19.86 8.23
C LEU A 22 1.50 -20.93 8.70
N LYS A 23 2.68 -20.50 9.14
CA LYS A 23 3.64 -21.33 9.87
C LYS A 23 3.90 -20.77 11.27
N ARG A 24 3.72 -21.59 12.30
CA ARG A 24 4.09 -21.25 13.69
C ARG A 24 5.52 -21.66 13.97
N VAL A 25 6.32 -20.76 14.49
CA VAL A 25 7.72 -20.99 14.90
C VAL A 25 7.79 -20.92 16.41
N LYS A 26 8.14 -22.06 17.06
CA LYS A 26 8.26 -22.22 18.54
C LYS A 26 9.68 -22.11 19.02
N THR A 27 10.66 -22.24 18.12
CA THR A 27 12.07 -22.00 18.43
C THR A 27 12.24 -20.55 18.85
N GLU A 28 13.06 -20.32 19.86
CA GLU A 28 13.41 -18.95 20.29
C GLU A 28 14.09 -18.21 19.16
N VAL A 29 13.65 -16.95 18.91
CA VAL A 29 14.18 -16.06 17.88
C VAL A 29 14.42 -14.66 18.42
N ASP A 30 15.37 -13.94 17.83
CA ASP A 30 15.74 -12.59 18.23
C ASP A 30 15.10 -11.53 17.32
N THR A 31 14.64 -10.42 17.91
CA THR A 31 14.16 -9.24 17.18
C THR A 31 15.29 -8.50 16.45
N ASN A 32 16.53 -8.71 16.85
CA ASN A 32 17.70 -8.11 16.23
C ASN A 32 18.18 -8.97 15.05
N LEU A 33 17.78 -8.59 13.85
CA LEU A 33 18.16 -9.16 12.55
C LEU A 33 17.57 -10.54 12.23
N GLU A 34 17.42 -11.46 13.19
CA GLU A 34 17.09 -12.87 12.94
C GLU A 34 15.66 -13.03 12.37
N ILE A 35 14.65 -12.46 13.03
CA ILE A 35 13.26 -12.49 12.53
C ILE A 35 13.20 -11.87 11.13
N ALA A 36 13.87 -10.73 10.92
CA ALA A 36 13.88 -10.06 9.64
C ALA A 36 14.49 -10.92 8.51
N GLU A 37 15.61 -11.61 8.78
CA GLU A 37 16.25 -12.49 7.81
C GLU A 37 15.38 -13.72 7.49
N ILE A 38 14.70 -14.29 8.50
CA ILE A 38 13.75 -15.39 8.28
C ILE A 38 12.61 -14.92 7.37
N LEU A 39 11.99 -13.77 7.67
CA LEU A 39 10.90 -13.20 6.87
C LEU A 39 11.34 -12.90 5.43
N ARG A 40 12.54 -12.36 5.24
CA ARG A 40 13.12 -12.11 3.91
C ARG A 40 13.24 -13.41 3.09
N ARG A 41 13.81 -14.47 3.67
CA ARG A 41 13.93 -15.79 2.98
C ARG A 41 12.57 -16.37 2.64
N VAL A 42 11.63 -16.31 3.57
CA VAL A 42 10.26 -16.80 3.37
C VAL A 42 9.59 -16.04 2.23
N SER A 43 9.72 -14.72 2.16
CA SER A 43 9.15 -13.91 1.09
C SER A 43 9.75 -14.25 -0.28
N TYR A 44 11.07 -14.42 -0.38
CA TYR A 44 11.73 -14.75 -1.65
C TYR A 44 11.38 -16.15 -2.17
N THR A 45 10.92 -17.04 -1.32
CA THR A 45 10.47 -18.40 -1.72
C THR A 45 8.95 -18.52 -1.83
N ASN A 46 8.22 -17.39 -1.84
CA ASN A 46 6.75 -17.35 -1.80
C ASN A 46 6.18 -18.19 -0.64
N GLY A 47 6.88 -18.20 0.50
CA GLY A 47 6.49 -18.96 1.67
C GLY A 47 5.32 -18.34 2.45
N PRO A 48 4.82 -19.03 3.50
CA PRO A 48 3.65 -18.66 4.26
C PRO A 48 3.86 -17.39 5.12
N ALA A 49 2.79 -16.89 5.72
CA ALA A 49 2.88 -16.02 6.91
C ALA A 49 3.57 -16.76 8.05
N VAL A 50 4.32 -16.04 8.88
CA VAL A 50 5.07 -16.65 9.99
C VAL A 50 4.68 -16.01 11.31
N LEU A 51 4.21 -16.84 12.26
CA LEU A 51 3.95 -16.44 13.63
C LEU A 51 5.06 -17.00 14.54
N PHE A 52 5.90 -16.11 15.05
CA PHE A 52 6.95 -16.41 15.99
C PHE A 52 6.38 -16.37 17.42
N GLU A 53 6.20 -17.52 18.04
CA GLU A 53 5.55 -17.65 19.35
C GLU A 53 6.54 -17.49 20.52
N ASN A 54 7.83 -17.65 20.29
CA ASN A 54 8.88 -17.55 21.31
C ASN A 54 9.93 -16.51 20.88
N VAL A 55 9.72 -15.29 21.31
CA VAL A 55 10.59 -14.14 20.98
C VAL A 55 11.43 -13.81 22.21
N ARG A 56 12.76 -13.83 22.06
CA ARG A 56 13.71 -13.61 23.16
C ARG A 56 13.42 -12.29 23.88
N ASN A 57 13.27 -12.37 25.21
CA ASN A 57 12.96 -11.27 26.12
C ASN A 57 11.56 -10.63 25.96
N TYR A 58 10.66 -11.23 25.17
CA TYR A 58 9.30 -10.69 24.96
C TYR A 58 8.24 -11.78 25.12
N GLU A 59 7.10 -11.39 25.71
CA GLU A 59 5.93 -12.26 25.86
C GLU A 59 4.99 -12.16 24.63
N ILE A 60 5.13 -11.09 23.81
CA ILE A 60 4.27 -10.81 22.68
C ILE A 60 4.80 -11.55 21.44
N PRO A 61 4.02 -12.45 20.82
CA PRO A 61 4.40 -13.10 19.58
C PRO A 61 4.45 -12.10 18.40
N VAL A 62 5.29 -12.41 17.42
CA VAL A 62 5.48 -11.57 16.21
C VAL A 62 4.90 -12.25 14.99
N LEU A 63 4.05 -11.55 14.24
CA LEU A 63 3.50 -11.97 12.96
C LEU A 63 4.15 -11.17 11.84
N GLY A 64 4.74 -11.86 10.86
CA GLY A 64 5.29 -11.24 9.67
C GLY A 64 4.91 -11.97 8.39
N ASN A 65 5.13 -11.32 7.24
CA ASN A 65 4.73 -11.80 5.92
C ASN A 65 3.23 -12.14 5.83
N ALA A 66 2.42 -11.47 6.64
CA ALA A 66 0.99 -11.77 6.77
C ALA A 66 0.19 -11.46 5.48
N LEU A 67 0.59 -10.43 4.74
CA LEU A 67 -0.02 -10.01 3.48
C LEU A 67 0.88 -10.30 2.27
N GLY A 68 1.92 -11.13 2.43
CA GLY A 68 2.96 -11.40 1.44
C GLY A 68 2.59 -12.44 0.37
N SER A 69 1.31 -12.59 0.01
CA SER A 69 0.87 -13.30 -1.20
C SER A 69 -0.52 -12.83 -1.63
N ILE A 70 -0.84 -13.02 -2.92
CA ILE A 70 -2.18 -12.72 -3.44
C ILE A 70 -3.25 -13.52 -2.69
N LYS A 71 -3.02 -14.81 -2.45
CA LYS A 71 -3.96 -15.67 -1.72
C LYS A 71 -4.25 -15.15 -0.29
N ARG A 72 -3.25 -14.71 0.44
CA ARG A 72 -3.44 -14.13 1.79
C ARG A 72 -4.18 -12.80 1.74
N LEU A 73 -3.93 -11.98 0.72
CA LEU A 73 -4.69 -10.74 0.49
C LEU A 73 -6.14 -11.03 0.07
N GLU A 74 -6.40 -12.06 -0.75
CA GLU A 74 -7.76 -12.51 -1.06
C GLU A 74 -8.53 -12.93 0.21
N ILE A 75 -7.88 -13.67 1.10
CA ILE A 75 -8.45 -14.05 2.39
C ILE A 75 -8.71 -12.79 3.23
N GLY A 76 -7.68 -11.95 3.45
CA GLY A 76 -7.76 -10.79 4.33
C GLY A 76 -8.73 -9.71 3.87
N LEU A 77 -8.89 -9.51 2.56
CA LEU A 77 -9.80 -8.53 1.97
C LEU A 77 -11.14 -9.13 1.53
N GLU A 78 -11.33 -10.43 1.74
CA GLU A 78 -12.57 -11.16 1.47
C GLU A 78 -13.07 -11.01 0.02
N THR A 79 -12.13 -10.96 -0.93
CA THR A 79 -12.43 -10.84 -2.37
C THR A 79 -11.36 -11.53 -3.21
N LYS A 80 -11.79 -12.14 -4.31
CA LYS A 80 -10.89 -12.71 -5.34
C LYS A 80 -10.63 -11.73 -6.49
N ASP A 81 -11.49 -10.73 -6.64
CA ASP A 81 -11.34 -9.67 -7.63
C ASP A 81 -11.16 -8.32 -6.94
N PHE A 82 -9.93 -7.87 -6.83
CA PHE A 82 -9.60 -6.60 -6.20
C PHE A 82 -10.12 -5.39 -6.98
N SER A 83 -10.45 -5.55 -8.26
CA SER A 83 -11.05 -4.46 -9.07
C SER A 83 -12.45 -4.06 -8.55
N GLU A 84 -13.16 -4.99 -7.89
CA GLU A 84 -14.43 -4.69 -7.24
C GLU A 84 -14.31 -3.60 -6.17
N ILE A 85 -13.15 -3.48 -5.50
CA ILE A 85 -12.91 -2.44 -4.49
C ILE A 85 -12.95 -1.07 -5.17
N GLY A 86 -12.22 -0.92 -6.27
CA GLY A 86 -12.19 0.31 -7.06
C GLY A 86 -13.54 0.63 -7.71
N GLN A 87 -14.26 -0.39 -8.18
CA GLN A 87 -15.58 -0.21 -8.76
C GLN A 87 -16.57 0.34 -7.72
N ARG A 88 -16.55 -0.17 -6.48
CA ARG A 88 -17.38 0.36 -5.38
C ARG A 88 -17.10 1.84 -5.09
N ILE A 89 -15.82 2.25 -5.16
CA ILE A 89 -15.44 3.66 -4.99
C ILE A 89 -15.94 4.48 -6.17
N ALA A 90 -15.73 4.01 -7.40
CA ALA A 90 -16.21 4.69 -8.60
C ALA A 90 -17.73 4.85 -8.62
N ASP A 91 -18.47 3.85 -8.16
CA ASP A 91 -19.91 3.90 -8.06
C ASP A 91 -20.37 4.91 -6.99
N MET A 92 -19.66 5.01 -5.87
CA MET A 92 -19.94 6.03 -4.84
C MET A 92 -19.74 7.46 -5.37
N THR A 93 -18.71 7.71 -6.18
CA THR A 93 -18.46 9.04 -6.76
C THR A 93 -19.51 9.46 -7.80
N LYS A 94 -20.20 8.49 -8.42
CA LYS A 94 -21.29 8.71 -9.37
C LYS A 94 -22.67 8.86 -8.69
N MET A 95 -22.77 8.59 -7.40
CA MET A 95 -24.05 8.72 -6.69
C MET A 95 -24.42 10.18 -6.53
N GLU A 96 -25.33 10.66 -7.38
CA GLU A 96 -26.02 11.92 -7.15
C GLU A 96 -26.88 11.82 -5.89
N ILE A 97 -26.77 12.81 -4.99
CA ILE A 97 -27.69 12.94 -3.85
C ILE A 97 -29.08 13.23 -4.44
N PRO A 98 -30.05 12.29 -4.32
CA PRO A 98 -31.33 12.45 -4.99
C PRO A 98 -32.07 13.68 -4.46
N SER A 99 -32.40 14.61 -5.34
CA SER A 99 -33.33 15.70 -5.07
C SER A 99 -34.78 15.15 -5.13
N GLY A 100 -35.57 15.40 -4.07
CA GLY A 100 -36.96 14.99 -3.98
C GLY A 100 -37.22 13.71 -3.17
N VAL A 101 -38.37 13.66 -2.49
CA VAL A 101 -38.76 12.60 -1.53
C VAL A 101 -38.90 11.23 -2.20
N PHE A 102 -39.47 11.17 -3.39
CA PHE A 102 -39.69 9.91 -4.14
C PHE A 102 -38.36 9.25 -4.58
N ASN A 103 -37.39 10.06 -5.03
CA ASN A 103 -36.06 9.56 -5.43
C ASN A 103 -35.22 9.10 -4.22
N LYS A 104 -35.40 9.74 -3.06
CA LYS A 104 -34.80 9.30 -1.79
C LYS A 104 -35.31 7.93 -1.37
N ILE A 105 -36.63 7.70 -1.46
CA ILE A 105 -37.25 6.42 -1.11
C ILE A 105 -36.78 5.28 -2.04
N ARG A 106 -36.66 5.54 -3.34
CA ARG A 106 -36.19 4.56 -4.32
C ARG A 106 -34.72 4.16 -4.13
N LYS A 107 -33.87 5.08 -3.64
CA LYS A 107 -32.43 4.84 -3.35
C LYS A 107 -32.17 4.43 -1.90
N LEU A 108 -33.17 4.34 -1.05
CA LEU A 108 -33.06 3.90 0.35
C LEU A 108 -32.26 2.59 0.56
N PRO A 109 -32.45 1.52 -0.26
CA PRO A 109 -31.68 0.28 -0.09
C PRO A 109 -30.19 0.46 -0.41
N GLU A 110 -29.84 1.31 -1.40
CA GLU A 110 -28.44 1.59 -1.76
C GLU A 110 -27.77 2.45 -0.69
N LEU A 111 -28.46 3.48 -0.19
CA LEU A 111 -28.02 4.31 0.91
C LEU A 111 -27.87 3.51 2.22
N SER A 112 -28.76 2.55 2.48
CA SER A 112 -28.67 1.66 3.63
C SER A 112 -27.43 0.76 3.56
N LYS A 113 -27.17 0.13 2.40
CA LYS A 113 -25.96 -0.68 2.20
C LYS A 113 -24.69 0.15 2.37
N MET A 114 -24.68 1.40 1.88
CA MET A 114 -23.56 2.31 2.06
C MET A 114 -23.36 2.68 3.54
N SER A 115 -24.47 2.87 4.29
CA SER A 115 -24.41 3.19 5.73
C SER A 115 -23.79 2.05 6.55
N GLU A 116 -23.85 0.81 6.07
CA GLU A 116 -23.21 -0.34 6.72
C GLU A 116 -21.68 -0.28 6.66
N SER A 117 -21.11 0.48 5.71
CA SER A 117 -19.67 0.65 5.55
C SER A 117 -19.09 1.76 6.45
N PHE A 118 -19.92 2.59 7.07
CA PHE A 118 -19.41 3.66 7.94
C PHE A 118 -18.81 3.11 9.23
N PRO A 119 -17.71 3.72 9.71
CA PRO A 119 -17.12 3.34 11.00
C PRO A 119 -18.13 3.57 12.14
N LYS A 120 -18.12 2.68 13.13
CA LYS A 120 -19.02 2.73 14.29
C LYS A 120 -18.21 2.90 15.56
N LEU A 121 -18.45 4.02 16.26
CA LEU A 121 -17.83 4.28 17.55
C LEU A 121 -18.47 3.39 18.64
N GLU A 122 -17.65 2.58 19.28
CA GLU A 122 -18.00 1.73 20.41
C GLU A 122 -17.45 2.32 21.72
N LYS A 123 -18.04 1.93 22.84
CA LYS A 123 -17.57 2.37 24.17
C LYS A 123 -16.27 1.69 24.57
N SER A 124 -16.06 0.46 24.15
CA SER A 124 -14.87 -0.37 24.41
C SER A 124 -14.70 -1.42 23.33
N GLY A 125 -13.53 -2.03 23.26
CA GLY A 125 -13.20 -3.14 22.37
C GLY A 125 -11.96 -3.86 22.87
N PRO A 126 -11.53 -4.95 22.22
CA PRO A 126 -10.38 -5.73 22.65
C PRO A 126 -9.12 -4.91 22.92
N VAL A 127 -8.86 -3.87 22.11
CA VAL A 127 -7.70 -2.99 22.31
C VAL A 127 -7.74 -2.23 23.64
N THR A 128 -8.90 -2.14 24.29
CA THR A 128 -9.06 -1.46 25.59
C THR A 128 -9.01 -2.43 26.79
N ASP A 129 -8.64 -3.70 26.59
CA ASP A 129 -8.55 -4.69 27.68
C ASP A 129 -7.48 -4.30 28.71
N ILE A 130 -6.34 -3.77 28.25
CA ILE A 130 -5.24 -3.30 29.08
C ILE A 130 -4.92 -1.86 28.70
N ILE A 131 -4.91 -0.97 29.68
CA ILE A 131 -4.55 0.44 29.55
C ILE A 131 -3.34 0.69 30.45
N ASN A 132 -2.23 1.14 29.85
CA ASN A 132 -1.00 1.45 30.57
C ASN A 132 -0.72 2.98 30.49
N ASN A 133 -0.78 3.63 31.64
CA ASN A 133 -0.52 5.06 31.79
C ASN A 133 0.96 5.36 32.16
N SER A 134 1.81 4.34 32.33
CA SER A 134 3.27 4.46 32.43
C SER A 134 3.91 3.69 31.28
N PRO A 135 3.71 4.18 30.03
CA PRO A 135 4.00 3.42 28.82
C PRO A 135 5.51 3.34 28.55
N THR A 136 5.95 2.24 27.94
CA THR A 136 7.32 2.05 27.44
C THR A 136 7.33 1.20 26.19
N PHE A 137 8.19 1.51 25.25
CA PHE A 137 8.44 0.69 24.04
C PHE A 137 9.23 -0.59 24.34
N ASP A 138 9.94 -0.67 25.47
CA ASP A 138 10.85 -1.76 25.82
C ASP A 138 10.19 -3.15 25.88
N LYS A 139 8.91 -3.21 26.19
CA LYS A 139 8.17 -4.47 26.31
C LYS A 139 7.60 -4.96 24.97
N ILE A 140 7.83 -4.22 23.88
CA ILE A 140 7.29 -4.50 22.57
C ILE A 140 8.40 -5.09 21.68
N PRO A 141 8.17 -6.22 20.99
CA PRO A 141 9.16 -6.89 20.15
C PRO A 141 9.41 -6.17 18.82
N ILE A 142 9.82 -4.90 18.90
CA ILE A 142 10.11 -4.05 17.75
C ILE A 142 11.42 -4.51 17.12
N LEU A 143 11.42 -4.67 15.78
CA LEU A 143 12.57 -5.25 15.06
C LEU A 143 13.65 -4.22 14.73
N LYS A 144 14.90 -4.68 14.71
CA LYS A 144 15.97 -4.15 13.89
C LYS A 144 16.12 -5.05 12.67
N SER A 145 15.82 -4.55 11.46
CA SER A 145 15.72 -5.39 10.25
C SER A 145 17.03 -5.56 9.51
N TRP A 146 17.87 -4.52 9.45
CA TRP A 146 19.11 -4.55 8.70
C TRP A 146 20.32 -4.15 9.57
N PRO A 147 21.54 -4.66 9.26
CA PRO A 147 22.73 -4.40 10.10
C PRO A 147 23.04 -2.92 10.31
N LYS A 148 22.80 -2.06 9.30
CA LYS A 148 23.08 -0.63 9.38
C LYS A 148 21.86 0.22 9.78
N ASP A 149 20.72 -0.38 10.09
CA ASP A 149 19.61 0.37 10.68
C ASP A 149 20.07 1.05 11.98
N ALA A 150 19.66 2.30 12.17
CA ALA A 150 20.06 3.10 13.33
C ALA A 150 19.60 2.53 14.68
N GLY A 151 18.60 1.63 14.65
CA GLY A 151 18.04 0.99 15.84
C GLY A 151 16.84 0.14 15.49
N LYS A 152 15.90 0.05 16.41
CA LYS A 152 14.62 -0.62 16.23
C LYS A 152 13.63 0.29 15.49
N PHE A 153 12.88 -0.28 14.55
CA PHE A 153 11.85 0.43 13.79
C PHE A 153 10.51 -0.30 13.84
N ILE A 154 9.44 0.45 14.10
CA ILE A 154 8.08 -0.02 13.79
C ILE A 154 7.91 0.18 12.28
N THR A 155 7.82 -0.93 11.55
CA THR A 155 7.78 -0.92 10.07
C THR A 155 6.36 -1.04 9.51
N PHE A 156 5.41 -1.52 10.32
CA PHE A 156 4.01 -1.69 9.92
C PHE A 156 3.03 -0.98 10.87
N GLY A 157 3.46 0.16 11.41
CA GLY A 157 2.61 1.02 12.24
C GLY A 157 1.64 1.83 11.37
N LEU A 158 0.35 1.74 11.69
CA LEU A 158 -0.68 2.60 11.10
C LEU A 158 -0.79 3.85 11.96
N VAL A 159 -0.46 5.02 11.41
CA VAL A 159 -0.50 6.28 12.16
C VAL A 159 -1.78 7.02 11.86
N ALA A 160 -2.59 7.21 12.89
CA ALA A 160 -3.79 8.03 12.85
C ALA A 160 -3.51 9.45 13.37
N THR A 161 -3.99 10.44 12.64
CA THR A 161 -3.98 11.86 13.02
C THR A 161 -5.30 12.51 12.61
N LYS A 162 -5.60 13.71 13.14
CA LYS A 162 -6.70 14.57 12.67
C LYS A 162 -6.14 15.84 12.02
N HIS A 163 -6.78 16.29 10.96
CA HIS A 163 -6.51 17.62 10.41
C HIS A 163 -6.89 18.69 11.43
N PRO A 164 -5.99 19.62 11.77
CA PRO A 164 -6.20 20.54 12.90
C PRO A 164 -7.38 21.49 12.73
N GLU A 165 -7.78 21.81 11.50
CA GLU A 165 -8.87 22.75 11.22
C GLU A 165 -10.18 22.04 10.84
N THR A 166 -10.11 20.97 10.06
CA THR A 166 -11.32 20.30 9.54
C THR A 166 -11.75 19.10 10.38
N GLY A 167 -10.88 18.60 11.27
CA GLY A 167 -11.13 17.38 12.04
C GLY A 167 -11.12 16.10 11.21
N VAL A 168 -10.83 16.16 9.90
CA VAL A 168 -10.79 14.99 9.02
C VAL A 168 -9.63 14.08 9.44
N ARG A 169 -9.95 12.80 9.67
CA ARG A 169 -8.96 11.79 10.05
C ARG A 169 -8.07 11.43 8.88
N ASN A 170 -6.79 11.22 9.18
CA ASN A 170 -5.85 10.57 8.29
C ASN A 170 -5.36 9.27 8.93
N LEU A 171 -5.15 8.26 8.12
CA LEU A 171 -4.50 7.01 8.47
C LEU A 171 -3.45 6.70 7.41
N GLY A 172 -2.21 6.43 7.81
CA GLY A 172 -1.13 6.10 6.89
C GLY A 172 -0.14 5.13 7.51
N VAL A 173 0.58 4.38 6.68
CA VAL A 173 1.71 3.58 7.13
C VAL A 173 2.96 4.43 7.05
N TYR A 174 3.70 4.47 8.16
CA TYR A 174 4.97 5.18 8.27
C TYR A 174 5.96 4.32 9.05
N ARG A 175 7.24 4.43 8.72
CA ARG A 175 8.29 3.86 9.56
C ARG A 175 8.55 4.78 10.76
N ILE A 176 8.82 4.18 11.90
CA ILE A 176 8.99 4.91 13.15
C ILE A 176 10.20 4.35 13.88
N GLN A 177 11.24 5.17 14.04
CA GLN A 177 12.46 4.79 14.75
C GLN A 177 12.29 4.98 16.24
N ILE A 178 12.53 3.95 17.04
CA ILE A 178 12.56 4.06 18.49
C ILE A 178 13.90 4.66 18.93
N ILE A 179 13.84 5.69 19.77
CA ILE A 179 15.02 6.37 20.33
C ILE A 179 15.32 5.90 21.75
N ASP A 180 14.28 5.89 22.58
CA ASP A 180 14.31 5.47 23.97
C ASP A 180 12.95 4.90 24.39
N ASP A 181 12.76 4.69 25.70
CA ASP A 181 11.58 4.06 26.28
C ASP A 181 10.26 4.75 25.90
N THR A 182 10.28 6.06 25.65
CA THR A 182 9.09 6.89 25.45
C THR A 182 9.14 7.78 24.23
N HIS A 183 10.25 7.82 23.51
CA HIS A 183 10.40 8.67 22.33
C HIS A 183 10.70 7.86 21.08
N ALA A 184 10.11 8.31 19.96
CA ALA A 184 10.32 7.75 18.64
C ALA A 184 10.37 8.87 17.59
N LEU A 185 10.94 8.61 16.42
CA LEU A 185 10.98 9.55 15.29
C LEU A 185 9.96 9.15 14.25
N MET A 186 9.14 10.12 13.83
CA MET A 186 8.06 9.91 12.88
C MET A 186 8.52 10.27 11.46
N HIS A 187 8.76 9.27 10.61
CA HIS A 187 9.18 9.50 9.23
C HIS A 187 8.03 10.00 8.35
N TRP A 188 7.72 11.29 8.43
CA TRP A 188 6.70 11.93 7.61
C TRP A 188 7.30 12.53 6.33
N GLN A 189 7.18 11.79 5.22
CA GLN A 189 7.58 12.26 3.90
C GLN A 189 6.74 13.49 3.48
N LYS A 190 7.40 14.52 2.90
CA LYS A 190 6.78 15.82 2.53
C LYS A 190 5.51 15.70 1.67
N HIS A 191 5.42 14.69 0.83
CA HIS A 191 4.27 14.47 -0.05
C HIS A 191 3.11 13.70 0.60
N LYS A 192 3.22 13.34 1.88
CA LYS A 192 2.21 12.58 2.61
C LYS A 192 1.36 13.48 3.51
N ARG A 193 0.09 13.10 3.71
CA ARG A 193 -0.87 13.89 4.51
C ARG A 193 -0.42 14.12 5.96
N GLY A 194 0.28 13.18 6.57
CA GLY A 194 0.83 13.35 7.92
C GLY A 194 1.78 14.55 8.00
N ALA A 195 2.64 14.72 6.99
CA ALA A 195 3.52 15.88 6.88
C ALA A 195 2.73 17.19 6.69
N ALA A 196 1.68 17.18 5.85
CA ALA A 196 0.84 18.37 5.66
C ALA A 196 0.15 18.79 6.97
N HIS A 197 -0.36 17.83 7.76
CA HIS A 197 -0.93 18.14 9.08
C HIS A 197 0.12 18.70 10.04
N HIS A 198 1.34 18.17 9.99
CA HIS A 198 2.47 18.64 10.79
C HIS A 198 2.87 20.07 10.43
N ASP A 199 2.98 20.40 9.13
CA ASP A 199 3.41 21.72 8.67
C ASP A 199 2.41 22.82 9.08
N LEU A 200 1.09 22.54 9.03
CA LEU A 200 0.04 23.45 9.50
C LEU A 200 0.16 23.80 10.99
N LEU A 201 0.62 22.85 11.81
CA LEU A 201 0.76 23.06 13.25
C LEU A 201 2.13 23.62 13.63
N LYS A 202 3.15 23.38 12.84
CA LYS A 202 4.48 23.97 13.00
C LYS A 202 4.41 25.50 13.00
N GLU A 203 3.61 26.09 12.12
CA GLU A 203 3.38 27.54 12.07
C GLU A 203 2.72 28.08 13.35
N LYS A 204 1.98 27.22 14.07
CA LYS A 204 1.25 27.59 15.32
C LYS A 204 2.01 27.16 16.59
N ASN A 205 3.22 26.63 16.50
CA ASN A 205 3.99 26.03 17.63
C ASN A 205 3.22 24.96 18.41
N ASN A 206 2.34 24.22 17.75
CA ASN A 206 1.47 23.23 18.39
C ASN A 206 1.95 21.81 18.15
N LYS A 207 1.60 20.91 19.08
CA LYS A 207 1.80 19.47 18.98
C LYS A 207 0.65 18.82 18.23
N ILE A 208 0.96 17.78 17.44
CA ILE A 208 -0.04 16.94 16.79
C ILE A 208 -0.29 15.69 17.63
N GLU A 209 -1.53 15.44 18.02
CA GLU A 209 -1.94 14.15 18.56
C GLU A 209 -1.82 13.08 17.47
N ALA A 210 -1.19 11.96 17.81
CA ALA A 210 -0.99 10.83 16.93
C ALA A 210 -1.17 9.51 17.68
N ALA A 211 -1.82 8.56 17.03
CA ALA A 211 -1.90 7.18 17.51
C ALA A 211 -1.16 6.27 16.53
N ILE A 212 -0.20 5.47 17.03
CA ILE A 212 0.48 4.42 16.28
C ILE A 212 -0.24 3.11 16.58
N ILE A 213 -0.84 2.50 15.56
CA ILE A 213 -1.71 1.34 15.67
C ILE A 213 -0.99 0.14 15.09
N ILE A 214 -0.88 -0.94 15.87
CA ILE A 214 -0.38 -2.23 15.40
C ILE A 214 -1.57 -3.16 15.21
N GLY A 215 -1.70 -3.70 13.98
CA GLY A 215 -2.78 -4.61 13.64
C GLY A 215 -4.11 -3.91 13.36
N GLY A 216 -5.18 -4.62 13.56
CA GLY A 216 -6.54 -4.27 13.15
C GLY A 216 -7.01 -5.26 12.09
N GLU A 217 -8.15 -4.99 11.47
CA GLU A 217 -8.61 -5.82 10.34
C GLU A 217 -7.66 -5.66 9.14
N PRO A 218 -7.41 -6.70 8.34
CA PRO A 218 -6.59 -6.58 7.12
C PRO A 218 -7.05 -5.47 6.17
N ALA A 219 -8.37 -5.22 6.08
CA ALA A 219 -8.91 -4.11 5.29
C ALA A 219 -8.51 -2.72 5.85
N THR A 220 -8.36 -2.58 7.16
CA THR A 220 -7.85 -1.35 7.79
C THR A 220 -6.37 -1.15 7.48
N VAL A 221 -5.57 -2.22 7.56
CA VAL A 221 -4.16 -2.21 7.19
C VAL A 221 -3.99 -1.82 5.71
N PHE A 222 -4.75 -2.46 4.81
CA PHE A 222 -4.78 -2.13 3.39
C PHE A 222 -5.19 -0.67 3.15
N SER A 223 -6.23 -0.18 3.84
CA SER A 223 -6.71 1.20 3.73
C SER A 223 -5.63 2.22 4.12
N ALA A 224 -4.79 1.92 5.11
CA ALA A 224 -3.72 2.81 5.53
C ALA A 224 -2.66 3.00 4.43
N VAL A 225 -2.37 1.95 3.65
CA VAL A 225 -1.41 1.98 2.53
C VAL A 225 -2.02 2.59 1.27
N ALA A 226 -3.32 2.34 1.01
CA ALA A 226 -4.00 2.71 -0.22
C ALA A 226 -3.97 4.23 -0.51
N PRO A 227 -3.76 4.65 -1.78
CA PRO A 227 -3.76 6.06 -2.20
C PRO A 227 -5.20 6.61 -2.33
N VAL A 228 -5.93 6.59 -1.23
CA VAL A 228 -7.33 7.03 -1.16
C VAL A 228 -7.43 8.52 -1.50
N PRO A 229 -8.41 8.96 -2.35
CA PRO A 229 -8.62 10.35 -2.68
C PRO A 229 -8.74 11.26 -1.47
N GLU A 230 -8.35 12.53 -1.64
CA GLU A 230 -8.50 13.52 -0.57
C GLU A 230 -9.97 13.72 -0.20
N GLY A 231 -10.24 13.90 1.10
CA GLY A 231 -11.60 14.03 1.63
C GLY A 231 -12.31 12.69 1.92
N LEU A 232 -11.83 11.55 1.43
CA LEU A 232 -12.37 10.25 1.80
C LEU A 232 -11.68 9.72 3.07
N ASP A 233 -12.49 9.48 4.10
CA ASP A 233 -12.02 8.88 5.37
C ASP A 233 -11.53 7.44 5.14
N LYS A 234 -10.32 7.13 5.61
CA LYS A 234 -9.71 5.81 5.42
C LYS A 234 -10.39 4.69 6.21
N TYR A 235 -11.05 4.99 7.32
CA TYR A 235 -11.87 3.99 8.01
C TYR A 235 -13.15 3.67 7.23
N LEU A 236 -13.73 4.68 6.57
CA LEU A 236 -14.82 4.45 5.63
C LEU A 236 -14.33 3.61 4.44
N PHE A 237 -13.15 3.91 3.88
CA PHE A 237 -12.58 3.11 2.80
C PHE A 237 -12.35 1.64 3.21
N ALA A 238 -11.87 1.39 4.43
CA ALA A 238 -11.76 0.04 4.98
C ALA A 238 -13.13 -0.65 5.05
N GLY A 239 -14.16 0.08 5.48
CA GLY A 239 -15.53 -0.42 5.50
C GLY A 239 -16.10 -0.74 4.11
N ILE A 240 -15.79 0.08 3.10
CA ILE A 240 -16.15 -0.16 1.69
C ILE A 240 -15.43 -1.42 1.17
N THR A 241 -14.15 -1.57 1.49
CA THR A 241 -13.33 -2.72 1.08
C THR A 241 -13.94 -4.02 1.59
N ARG A 242 -14.31 -4.10 2.86
CA ARG A 242 -14.86 -5.31 3.49
C ARG A 242 -16.40 -5.40 3.48
N LYS A 243 -17.11 -4.44 2.88
CA LYS A 243 -18.58 -4.33 2.84
C LYS A 243 -19.23 -4.24 4.24
N LYS A 244 -18.47 -3.80 5.25
CA LYS A 244 -18.91 -3.67 6.64
C LYS A 244 -18.04 -2.66 7.38
N GLY A 245 -18.67 -1.70 8.05
CA GLY A 245 -17.97 -0.67 8.81
C GLY A 245 -17.07 -1.27 9.89
N ILE A 246 -15.90 -0.65 10.07
CA ILE A 246 -15.01 -0.99 11.17
C ILE A 246 -15.57 -0.45 12.50
N LYS A 247 -15.24 -1.10 13.59
CA LYS A 247 -15.53 -0.61 14.93
C LYS A 247 -14.36 0.23 15.40
N THR A 248 -14.64 1.39 15.98
CA THR A 248 -13.63 2.28 16.56
C THR A 248 -13.88 2.50 18.05
N VAL A 249 -12.84 2.85 18.79
CA VAL A 249 -12.91 3.30 20.19
C VAL A 249 -12.11 4.58 20.36
N LYS A 250 -12.44 5.38 21.37
CA LYS A 250 -11.66 6.57 21.73
C LYS A 250 -10.37 6.16 22.42
N CYS A 251 -9.29 6.84 22.09
CA CYS A 251 -8.04 6.85 22.84
C CYS A 251 -8.27 7.37 24.27
N LYS A 252 -7.30 7.17 25.16
CA LYS A 252 -7.40 7.53 26.58
C LYS A 252 -6.66 8.82 26.93
N THR A 253 -5.55 9.09 26.25
CA THR A 253 -4.68 10.25 26.53
C THR A 253 -4.75 11.32 25.46
N ILE A 254 -5.39 11.02 24.31
CA ILE A 254 -5.52 11.92 23.14
C ILE A 254 -6.93 11.86 22.55
N ASP A 255 -7.37 12.91 21.83
CA ASP A 255 -8.71 12.95 21.20
C ASP A 255 -8.70 12.34 19.80
N LEU A 256 -8.32 11.07 19.70
CA LEU A 256 -8.39 10.29 18.47
C LEU A 256 -9.26 9.05 18.65
N GLU A 257 -9.73 8.51 17.51
CA GLU A 257 -10.40 7.22 17.43
C GLU A 257 -9.51 6.22 16.68
N VAL A 258 -9.45 4.99 17.19
CA VAL A 258 -8.64 3.90 16.66
C VAL A 258 -9.47 2.63 16.49
N PRO A 259 -9.08 1.66 15.64
CA PRO A 259 -9.80 0.42 15.49
C PRO A 259 -9.94 -0.32 16.83
N ALA A 260 -11.18 -0.70 17.18
CA ALA A 260 -11.49 -1.40 18.43
C ALA A 260 -10.81 -2.78 18.52
N ASN A 261 -10.50 -3.38 17.36
CA ASN A 261 -9.85 -4.69 17.23
C ASN A 261 -8.34 -4.60 16.94
N ALA A 262 -7.72 -3.43 17.10
CA ALA A 262 -6.26 -3.33 17.05
C ALA A 262 -5.60 -4.22 18.11
N GLU A 263 -4.35 -4.60 17.87
CA GLU A 263 -3.57 -5.41 18.80
C GLU A 263 -2.95 -4.52 19.88
N ILE A 264 -2.25 -3.46 19.46
CA ILE A 264 -1.59 -2.47 20.33
C ILE A 264 -1.79 -1.09 19.74
N VAL A 265 -2.03 -0.09 20.58
CA VAL A 265 -2.10 1.32 20.21
C VAL A 265 -1.19 2.13 21.13
N PHE A 266 -0.23 2.82 20.54
CA PHE A 266 0.61 3.79 21.22
C PHE A 266 0.00 5.17 21.03
N GLU A 267 -0.41 5.80 22.13
CA GLU A 267 -0.99 7.13 22.15
C GLU A 267 0.07 8.18 22.46
N GLY A 268 0.00 9.32 21.81
CA GLY A 268 0.96 10.38 22.06
C GLY A 268 0.78 11.59 21.18
N TYR A 269 1.82 12.38 21.11
CA TYR A 269 1.86 13.56 20.26
C TYR A 269 3.20 13.69 19.57
N VAL A 270 3.19 14.29 18.38
CA VAL A 270 4.39 14.66 17.64
C VAL A 270 4.67 16.13 17.86
N ASP A 271 5.90 16.43 18.29
CA ASP A 271 6.36 17.80 18.51
C ASP A 271 7.14 18.27 17.28
N ALA A 272 6.60 19.27 16.60
CA ALA A 272 7.20 19.83 15.41
C ALA A 272 8.51 20.59 15.67
N MET A 273 8.74 20.98 16.94
CA MET A 273 9.95 21.72 17.34
C MET A 273 11.05 20.80 17.86
N ASP A 274 10.72 19.59 18.33
CA ASP A 274 11.70 18.56 18.70
C ASP A 274 12.01 17.67 17.49
N VAL A 275 13.02 18.06 16.73
CA VAL A 275 13.48 17.40 15.51
C VAL A 275 14.84 16.74 15.76
N ARG A 276 14.97 15.46 15.45
CA ARG A 276 16.22 14.69 15.61
C ARG A 276 16.52 13.88 14.36
N ASP A 277 17.77 13.45 14.20
CA ASP A 277 18.21 12.65 13.07
C ASP A 277 17.63 11.23 13.12
N GLU A 278 16.84 10.85 12.12
CA GLU A 278 16.29 9.52 11.87
C GLU A 278 17.15 8.80 10.83
N GLY A 279 17.32 7.51 11.01
CA GLY A 279 18.07 6.67 10.08
C GLY A 279 19.55 6.51 10.42
N PRO A 280 20.31 5.76 9.59
CA PRO A 280 19.88 5.11 8.34
C PRO A 280 18.87 3.98 8.54
N PHE A 281 18.10 3.69 7.46
CA PHE A 281 17.11 2.62 7.43
C PHE A 281 17.14 1.92 6.06
N GLY A 282 17.18 0.58 6.06
CA GLY A 282 17.07 -0.23 4.84
C GLY A 282 15.64 -0.23 4.31
N ASP A 283 15.41 0.32 3.09
CA ASP A 283 14.08 0.61 2.58
C ASP A 283 13.74 -0.13 1.27
N HIS A 284 12.53 0.05 0.75
CA HIS A 284 11.91 -0.63 -0.41
C HIS A 284 12.77 -0.68 -1.67
N THR A 285 13.61 0.30 -1.89
CA THR A 285 14.54 0.34 -3.03
C THR A 285 15.68 -0.66 -2.92
N GLY A 286 15.87 -1.27 -1.74
CA GLY A 286 17.01 -2.12 -1.43
C GLY A 286 18.28 -1.34 -1.03
N TYR A 287 18.14 -0.05 -0.77
CA TYR A 287 19.21 0.84 -0.32
C TYR A 287 18.89 1.39 1.06
N TYR A 288 19.94 1.76 1.81
CA TYR A 288 19.76 2.51 3.05
C TYR A 288 19.45 3.97 2.73
N THR A 289 18.40 4.49 3.37
CA THR A 289 18.15 5.94 3.40
C THR A 289 19.21 6.62 4.26
N PRO A 290 19.65 7.85 3.92
CA PRO A 290 20.56 8.61 4.77
C PRO A 290 19.87 9.04 6.08
N LYS A 291 20.67 9.59 7.00
CA LYS A 291 20.14 10.30 8.16
C LYS A 291 19.48 11.59 7.71
N GLU A 292 18.26 11.82 8.19
CA GLU A 292 17.50 13.04 7.91
C GLU A 292 16.75 13.49 9.16
N PRO A 293 16.47 14.81 9.32
CA PRO A 293 15.77 15.32 10.48
C PRO A 293 14.26 15.03 10.39
N PHE A 294 13.72 14.38 11.42
CA PHE A 294 12.29 14.13 11.58
C PHE A 294 11.78 14.48 12.97
N PRO A 295 10.47 14.81 13.11
CA PRO A 295 9.90 15.21 14.38
C PRO A 295 9.78 14.04 15.35
N THR A 296 9.89 14.36 16.65
CA THR A 296 9.82 13.40 17.74
C THR A 296 8.36 13.14 18.14
N PHE A 297 8.01 11.87 18.23
CA PHE A 297 6.80 11.37 18.85
C PHE A 297 7.08 11.07 20.33
N THR A 298 6.26 11.61 21.23
CA THR A 298 6.31 11.32 22.68
C THR A 298 5.14 10.43 23.05
N LEU A 299 5.43 9.27 23.62
CA LEU A 299 4.47 8.27 24.07
C LEU A 299 3.82 8.70 25.38
N THR A 300 2.48 8.75 25.45
CA THR A 300 1.71 9.14 26.64
C THR A 300 0.86 8.02 27.22
N GLY A 301 0.53 7.00 26.42
CA GLY A 301 -0.26 5.86 26.86
C GLY A 301 -0.16 4.69 25.89
N ILE A 302 -0.46 3.50 26.39
CA ILE A 302 -0.61 2.28 25.57
C ILE A 302 -1.96 1.66 25.89
N MET A 303 -2.74 1.38 24.84
CA MET A 303 -3.86 0.45 24.90
C MET A 303 -3.48 -0.84 24.19
N GLN A 304 -3.84 -1.99 24.72
CA GLN A 304 -3.59 -3.27 24.06
C GLN A 304 -4.59 -4.35 24.46
N ARG A 305 -4.73 -5.35 23.59
CA ARG A 305 -5.45 -6.58 23.90
C ARG A 305 -4.76 -7.34 25.04
N LYS A 306 -5.51 -8.22 25.68
CA LYS A 306 -4.97 -9.10 26.73
C LYS A 306 -3.83 -9.98 26.23
N ASN A 307 -3.96 -10.53 25.02
CA ASN A 307 -2.95 -11.35 24.37
C ASN A 307 -2.67 -10.78 22.97
N PRO A 308 -1.88 -9.70 22.85
CA PRO A 308 -1.66 -9.05 21.57
C PRO A 308 -0.68 -9.83 20.70
N VAL A 309 -0.78 -9.63 19.39
CA VAL A 309 0.21 -10.07 18.41
C VAL A 309 0.86 -8.83 17.79
N TYR A 310 2.18 -8.78 17.75
CA TYR A 310 2.90 -7.70 17.08
C TYR A 310 2.99 -7.97 15.58
N LEU A 311 2.20 -7.26 14.79
CA LEU A 311 2.26 -7.31 13.33
C LEU A 311 3.43 -6.46 12.85
N THR A 312 4.30 -7.05 12.01
CA THR A 312 5.47 -6.38 11.43
C THR A 312 5.64 -6.76 9.97
N THR A 313 6.40 -5.96 9.24
CA THR A 313 6.88 -6.28 7.89
C THR A 313 8.35 -5.94 7.74
N VAL A 314 9.01 -6.58 6.79
CA VAL A 314 10.38 -6.27 6.38
C VAL A 314 10.32 -5.68 4.99
N VAL A 315 10.99 -4.55 4.80
CA VAL A 315 11.15 -3.89 3.50
C VAL A 315 12.59 -3.96 3.03
N GLY A 316 12.83 -3.92 1.73
CA GLY A 316 14.16 -4.06 1.16
C GLY A 316 14.09 -4.29 -0.35
N LYS A 317 15.16 -4.84 -0.93
CA LYS A 317 15.17 -5.18 -2.36
C LYS A 317 13.99 -6.11 -2.68
N PRO A 318 13.16 -5.79 -3.67
CA PRO A 318 11.99 -6.62 -4.03
C PRO A 318 12.40 -8.06 -4.42
N ILE A 319 11.54 -9.09 -4.19
CA ILE A 319 10.11 -9.02 -3.86
C ILE A 319 9.95 -9.32 -2.36
N LEU A 320 9.30 -8.42 -1.62
CA LEU A 320 8.91 -8.63 -0.23
C LEU A 320 7.39 -8.43 -0.10
N GLU A 321 6.86 -8.40 1.12
CA GLU A 321 5.42 -8.34 1.40
C GLU A 321 4.73 -7.13 0.77
N ASP A 322 5.39 -5.98 0.76
CA ASP A 322 4.94 -4.71 0.18
C ASP A 322 4.63 -4.79 -1.32
N ALA A 323 5.33 -5.64 -2.05
CA ALA A 323 5.10 -5.86 -3.48
C ALA A 323 3.71 -6.45 -3.77
N TYR A 324 3.23 -7.35 -2.91
CA TYR A 324 1.89 -7.94 -3.04
C TYR A 324 0.79 -6.95 -2.67
N ILE A 325 1.02 -6.13 -1.63
CA ILE A 325 0.12 -5.02 -1.27
C ILE A 325 0.04 -4.03 -2.44
N GLY A 326 1.19 -3.67 -3.03
CA GLY A 326 1.26 -2.83 -4.23
C GLY A 326 0.46 -3.38 -5.40
N LYS A 327 0.50 -4.71 -5.62
CA LYS A 327 -0.28 -5.37 -6.68
C LYS A 327 -1.79 -5.26 -6.45
N VAL A 328 -2.24 -5.39 -5.21
CA VAL A 328 -3.67 -5.22 -4.88
C VAL A 328 -4.10 -3.77 -5.04
N ILE A 329 -3.25 -2.79 -4.67
CA ILE A 329 -3.50 -1.37 -4.91
C ILE A 329 -3.68 -1.12 -6.42
N GLU A 330 -2.76 -1.63 -7.24
CA GLU A 330 -2.81 -1.53 -8.70
C GLU A 330 -4.16 -2.01 -9.25
N ARG A 331 -4.60 -3.21 -8.87
CA ARG A 331 -5.89 -3.76 -9.31
C ARG A 331 -7.09 -2.97 -8.79
N SER A 332 -7.04 -2.58 -7.52
CA SER A 332 -8.13 -1.83 -6.88
C SER A 332 -8.32 -0.43 -7.47
N PHE A 333 -7.25 0.22 -7.95
CA PHE A 333 -7.34 1.59 -8.48
C PHE A 333 -7.44 1.65 -10.01
N LEU A 334 -7.26 0.54 -10.73
CA LEU A 334 -7.42 0.50 -12.18
C LEU A 334 -8.78 1.04 -12.67
N PRO A 335 -9.95 0.72 -12.04
CA PRO A 335 -11.23 1.31 -12.47
C PRO A 335 -11.26 2.84 -12.42
N LEU A 336 -10.59 3.44 -11.42
CA LEU A 336 -10.50 4.91 -11.30
C LEU A 336 -9.58 5.50 -12.37
N ILE A 337 -8.48 4.83 -12.70
CA ILE A 337 -7.60 5.23 -13.81
C ILE A 337 -8.40 5.20 -15.14
N LYS A 338 -9.14 4.12 -15.39
CA LYS A 338 -9.99 3.98 -16.61
C LYS A 338 -11.10 5.03 -16.68
N MET A 339 -11.61 5.51 -15.57
CA MET A 339 -12.62 6.56 -15.55
C MET A 339 -12.07 7.89 -16.07
N LEU A 340 -10.79 8.20 -15.78
CA LEU A 340 -10.11 9.42 -16.23
C LEU A 340 -9.40 9.23 -17.59
N HIS A 341 -8.98 8.02 -17.91
CA HIS A 341 -8.27 7.61 -19.12
C HIS A 341 -8.94 6.39 -19.75
N PRO A 342 -10.08 6.57 -20.46
CA PRO A 342 -10.87 5.45 -21.01
C PRO A 342 -10.13 4.57 -22.01
N GLU A 343 -9.06 5.09 -22.63
CA GLU A 343 -8.17 4.34 -23.51
C GLU A 343 -7.32 3.29 -22.79
N VAL A 344 -7.13 3.41 -21.48
CA VAL A 344 -6.35 2.44 -20.68
C VAL A 344 -7.09 1.12 -20.60
N VAL A 345 -6.42 0.05 -21.02
CA VAL A 345 -6.93 -1.32 -20.96
C VAL A 345 -6.47 -2.01 -19.68
N ASP A 346 -5.18 -1.90 -19.36
CA ASP A 346 -4.59 -2.49 -18.19
C ASP A 346 -3.39 -1.68 -17.67
N PHE A 347 -2.98 -1.96 -16.43
CA PHE A 347 -1.96 -1.21 -15.72
C PHE A 347 -1.18 -2.14 -14.79
N SER A 348 0.14 -2.00 -14.73
CA SER A 348 1.01 -2.76 -13.84
C SER A 348 2.13 -1.91 -13.26
N MET A 349 2.40 -2.11 -11.97
CA MET A 349 3.57 -1.59 -11.28
C MET A 349 4.41 -2.78 -10.80
N PRO A 350 5.32 -3.28 -11.64
CA PRO A 350 6.02 -4.51 -11.36
C PRO A 350 6.96 -4.37 -10.15
N PRO A 351 7.07 -5.41 -9.29
CA PRO A 351 7.99 -5.40 -8.16
C PRO A 351 9.44 -5.10 -8.54
N ALA A 352 9.87 -5.54 -9.72
CA ALA A 352 11.22 -5.26 -10.24
C ALA A 352 11.51 -3.75 -10.41
N GLY A 353 10.47 -2.92 -10.57
CA GLY A 353 10.55 -1.46 -10.57
C GLY A 353 10.34 -0.83 -9.19
N TRP A 354 10.56 -1.58 -8.10
CA TRP A 354 10.19 -1.21 -6.72
C TRP A 354 8.79 -0.57 -6.65
N PHE A 355 7.85 -1.19 -7.38
CA PHE A 355 6.46 -0.83 -7.64
C PHE A 355 6.22 0.66 -7.94
N GLN A 356 6.64 1.61 -7.16
CA GLN A 356 6.44 3.05 -7.43
C GLN A 356 7.35 3.63 -8.53
N GLY A 357 8.51 3.01 -8.79
CA GLY A 357 9.49 3.52 -9.75
C GLY A 357 9.13 3.31 -11.21
N LEU A 358 8.32 2.27 -11.52
CA LEU A 358 7.96 1.89 -12.87
C LEU A 358 6.46 1.60 -12.96
N ALA A 359 5.77 2.23 -13.91
CA ALA A 359 4.42 1.89 -14.32
C ALA A 359 4.40 1.47 -15.78
N ILE A 360 3.70 0.39 -16.09
CA ILE A 360 3.48 -0.13 -17.43
C ILE A 360 1.98 -0.05 -17.71
N VAL A 361 1.60 0.54 -18.84
CA VAL A 361 0.21 0.84 -19.17
C VAL A 361 -0.11 0.35 -20.57
N SER A 362 -1.08 -0.53 -20.72
CA SER A 362 -1.59 -0.86 -22.04
C SER A 362 -2.78 0.03 -22.41
N ILE A 363 -2.78 0.49 -23.64
CA ILE A 363 -3.83 1.36 -24.16
C ILE A 363 -4.40 0.82 -25.48
N LYS A 364 -5.65 1.16 -25.73
CA LYS A 364 -6.24 1.05 -27.08
C LYS A 364 -6.01 2.38 -27.81
N LYS A 365 -4.84 2.48 -28.46
CA LYS A 365 -4.45 3.70 -29.18
C LYS A 365 -5.38 3.96 -30.36
N ARG A 366 -5.78 5.22 -30.57
CA ARG A 366 -6.70 5.65 -31.64
C ARG A 366 -6.17 6.78 -32.50
N TYR A 367 -5.14 7.50 -32.04
CA TYR A 367 -4.54 8.64 -32.75
C TYR A 367 -3.09 8.85 -32.32
N PRO A 368 -2.29 9.53 -33.15
CA PRO A 368 -0.90 9.88 -32.84
C PRO A 368 -0.75 10.68 -31.54
N GLY A 369 0.30 10.38 -30.77
CA GLY A 369 0.61 11.07 -29.51
C GLY A 369 -0.26 10.69 -28.31
N GLN A 370 -1.22 9.77 -28.46
CA GLN A 370 -2.11 9.37 -27.35
C GLN A 370 -1.34 8.71 -26.20
N ALA A 371 -0.28 7.94 -26.47
CA ALA A 371 0.58 7.37 -25.45
C ALA A 371 1.22 8.46 -24.57
N LYS A 372 1.75 9.52 -25.20
CA LYS A 372 2.33 10.66 -24.48
C LYS A 372 1.29 11.41 -23.64
N LYS A 373 0.07 11.58 -24.15
CA LYS A 373 -1.07 12.14 -23.39
C LYS A 373 -1.36 11.33 -22.14
N VAL A 374 -1.36 10.00 -22.23
CA VAL A 374 -1.61 9.12 -21.07
C VAL A 374 -0.49 9.25 -20.03
N MET A 375 0.78 9.26 -20.45
CA MET A 375 1.91 9.48 -19.54
C MET A 375 1.77 10.78 -18.75
N MET A 376 1.51 11.88 -19.43
CA MET A 376 1.32 13.19 -18.78
C MET A 376 0.12 13.22 -17.85
N GLY A 377 -0.98 12.56 -18.22
CA GLY A 377 -2.16 12.44 -17.37
C GLY A 377 -1.87 11.66 -16.09
N LEU A 378 -1.20 10.51 -16.18
CA LEU A 378 -0.84 9.68 -15.04
C LEU A 378 0.15 10.40 -14.09
N TRP A 379 1.15 11.10 -14.62
CA TRP A 379 2.06 11.92 -13.81
C TRP A 379 1.38 13.12 -13.13
N GLY A 380 0.19 13.51 -13.58
CA GLY A 380 -0.66 14.50 -12.91
C GLY A 380 -1.57 13.91 -11.82
N MET A 381 -1.59 12.60 -11.59
CA MET A 381 -2.55 11.93 -10.71
C MET A 381 -1.93 11.48 -9.38
N GLY A 382 -2.23 12.19 -8.28
CA GLY A 382 -1.96 11.73 -6.91
C GLY A 382 -0.55 11.15 -6.72
N GLN A 383 -0.44 9.92 -6.20
CA GLN A 383 0.85 9.28 -5.98
C GLN A 383 1.58 8.85 -7.26
N LEU A 384 0.89 8.69 -8.39
CA LEU A 384 1.54 8.44 -9.69
C LEU A 384 2.41 9.62 -10.13
N ALA A 385 2.19 10.81 -9.55
CA ALA A 385 3.09 11.95 -9.74
C ALA A 385 4.53 11.67 -9.27
N LEU A 386 4.77 10.67 -8.43
CA LEU A 386 6.09 10.26 -7.97
C LEU A 386 6.71 9.15 -8.83
N THR A 387 5.94 8.51 -9.71
CA THR A 387 6.44 7.44 -10.59
C THR A 387 7.51 7.98 -11.54
N LYS A 388 8.66 7.30 -11.56
CA LYS A 388 9.84 7.75 -12.30
C LYS A 388 9.77 7.39 -13.79
N ILE A 389 9.38 6.15 -14.09
CA ILE A 389 9.33 5.62 -15.46
C ILE A 389 7.91 5.18 -15.79
N ILE A 390 7.38 5.62 -16.94
CA ILE A 390 6.13 5.12 -17.48
C ILE A 390 6.38 4.55 -18.87
N VAL A 391 6.02 3.28 -19.07
CA VAL A 391 6.01 2.62 -20.38
C VAL A 391 4.58 2.45 -20.83
N VAL A 392 4.26 2.91 -22.03
CA VAL A 392 2.94 2.71 -22.65
C VAL A 392 3.08 1.73 -23.79
N VAL A 393 2.25 0.69 -23.79
CA VAL A 393 2.20 -0.38 -24.81
C VAL A 393 0.80 -0.49 -25.40
N ASP A 394 0.65 -1.20 -26.51
CA ASP A 394 -0.67 -1.53 -27.08
C ASP A 394 -1.41 -2.57 -26.24
N SER A 395 -2.72 -2.71 -26.49
CA SER A 395 -3.61 -3.61 -25.75
C SER A 395 -3.36 -5.11 -25.99
N ASP A 396 -2.56 -5.47 -26.98
CA ASP A 396 -2.12 -6.84 -27.27
C ASP A 396 -0.94 -7.28 -26.41
N VAL A 397 -0.24 -6.35 -25.74
CA VAL A 397 0.90 -6.63 -24.87
C VAL A 397 0.43 -6.86 -23.42
N ASN A 398 0.83 -7.99 -22.82
CA ASN A 398 0.53 -8.28 -21.43
C ASN A 398 1.45 -7.47 -20.49
N VAL A 399 0.92 -6.43 -19.86
CA VAL A 399 1.65 -5.55 -18.93
C VAL A 399 2.18 -6.25 -17.67
N HIS A 400 1.72 -7.46 -17.38
CA HIS A 400 2.18 -8.28 -16.26
C HIS A 400 3.33 -9.21 -16.64
N ASN A 401 3.62 -9.37 -17.94
CA ASN A 401 4.77 -10.10 -18.45
C ASN A 401 5.89 -9.12 -18.82
N VAL A 402 6.83 -8.93 -17.90
CA VAL A 402 7.95 -7.99 -18.08
C VAL A 402 8.77 -8.31 -19.33
N ASN A 403 8.92 -9.60 -19.70
CA ASN A 403 9.68 -9.98 -20.90
C ASN A 403 8.96 -9.51 -22.18
N GLU A 404 7.66 -9.64 -22.24
CA GLU A 404 6.83 -9.16 -23.36
C GLU A 404 6.86 -7.63 -23.47
N VAL A 405 6.85 -6.93 -22.32
CA VAL A 405 7.00 -5.46 -22.29
C VAL A 405 8.39 -5.04 -22.80
N ILE A 406 9.46 -5.72 -22.39
CA ILE A 406 10.81 -5.44 -22.89
C ILE A 406 10.89 -5.69 -24.41
N TRP A 407 10.27 -6.79 -24.89
CA TRP A 407 10.15 -7.04 -26.32
C TRP A 407 9.44 -5.88 -27.04
N ALA A 408 8.30 -5.40 -26.54
CA ALA A 408 7.58 -4.26 -27.12
C ALA A 408 8.45 -2.99 -27.12
N ILE A 409 9.16 -2.69 -26.04
CA ILE A 409 10.09 -1.55 -25.98
C ILE A 409 11.14 -1.65 -27.09
N THR A 410 11.75 -2.81 -27.26
CA THR A 410 12.89 -2.98 -28.17
C THR A 410 12.48 -3.08 -29.64
N THR A 411 11.23 -3.48 -29.93
CA THR A 411 10.74 -3.68 -31.30
C THR A 411 9.85 -2.56 -31.82
N ARG A 412 9.20 -1.79 -30.92
CA ARG A 412 8.17 -0.79 -31.31
C ARG A 412 8.59 0.65 -31.00
N SER A 413 9.69 0.90 -30.23
CA SER A 413 10.12 2.26 -29.92
C SER A 413 11.48 2.61 -30.49
N ASP A 414 11.61 3.87 -30.95
CA ASP A 414 12.86 4.54 -31.28
C ASP A 414 13.20 5.53 -30.17
N ALA A 415 14.43 5.49 -29.68
CA ALA A 415 14.84 6.24 -28.48
C ALA A 415 14.66 7.76 -28.64
N ALA A 416 14.85 8.31 -29.84
CA ALA A 416 14.75 9.76 -30.07
C ALA A 416 13.29 10.21 -30.26
N ARG A 417 12.50 9.42 -31.00
CA ARG A 417 11.12 9.75 -31.35
C ARG A 417 10.14 9.46 -30.21
N ASP A 418 10.34 8.33 -29.51
CA ASP A 418 9.33 7.71 -28.67
C ASP A 418 9.59 7.87 -27.17
N THR A 419 10.61 8.62 -26.77
CA THR A 419 10.85 8.93 -25.37
C THR A 419 10.44 10.36 -25.00
N ILE A 420 10.09 10.53 -23.72
CA ILE A 420 9.90 11.84 -23.10
C ILE A 420 10.77 11.89 -21.86
N ILE A 421 11.60 12.93 -21.73
CA ILE A 421 12.32 13.24 -20.51
C ILE A 421 11.78 14.55 -19.97
N ILE A 422 11.27 14.52 -18.70
CA ILE A 422 10.80 15.72 -18.03
C ILE A 422 11.71 15.97 -16.84
N ASN A 423 12.47 17.06 -16.91
CA ASN A 423 13.43 17.45 -15.88
C ASN A 423 12.79 18.27 -14.76
N ASN A 424 13.41 18.29 -13.59
CA ASN A 424 13.02 19.10 -12.44
C ASN A 424 11.58 18.86 -11.99
N THR A 425 11.20 17.59 -11.86
CA THR A 425 9.88 17.17 -11.42
C THR A 425 9.96 16.49 -10.04
N PRO A 426 8.84 16.42 -9.30
CA PRO A 426 8.78 15.65 -8.07
C PRO A 426 9.13 14.17 -8.30
N THR A 427 9.98 13.63 -7.43
CA THR A 427 10.31 12.20 -7.36
C THR A 427 10.05 11.67 -5.96
N ASP A 428 9.98 10.36 -5.83
CA ASP A 428 9.89 9.75 -4.51
C ASP A 428 11.15 10.04 -3.68
N THR A 429 10.97 10.34 -2.39
CA THR A 429 12.07 10.56 -1.43
C THR A 429 13.05 9.39 -1.39
N LEU A 430 12.56 8.18 -1.66
CA LEU A 430 13.34 6.94 -1.63
C LEU A 430 14.11 6.67 -2.93
N ASP A 431 13.98 7.49 -3.98
CA ASP A 431 14.70 7.30 -5.23
C ASP A 431 16.23 7.55 -5.06
N PRO A 432 17.05 6.49 -4.97
CA PRO A 432 18.48 6.64 -4.70
C PRO A 432 19.28 7.23 -5.88
N ALA A 433 18.66 7.30 -7.07
CA ALA A 433 19.30 7.82 -8.28
C ALA A 433 18.93 9.28 -8.58
N SER A 434 18.02 9.89 -7.81
CA SER A 434 17.69 11.30 -7.96
C SER A 434 18.86 12.20 -7.53
N PRO A 435 19.20 13.23 -8.31
CA PRO A 435 20.32 14.12 -7.99
C PRO A 435 20.05 15.00 -6.74
N LYS A 436 18.79 15.16 -6.39
CA LYS A 436 18.32 15.89 -5.19
C LYS A 436 17.16 15.16 -4.56
N VAL A 437 17.04 15.25 -3.24
CA VAL A 437 15.89 14.70 -2.52
C VAL A 437 14.59 15.34 -3.05
N ASN A 438 13.60 14.51 -3.38
CA ASN A 438 12.29 14.92 -3.91
C ASN A 438 12.31 15.65 -5.26
N LEU A 439 13.44 15.74 -5.95
CA LEU A 439 13.55 16.44 -7.23
C LEU A 439 14.46 15.66 -8.19
N GLY A 440 13.91 15.21 -9.28
CA GLY A 440 14.64 14.46 -10.30
C GLY A 440 14.03 14.61 -11.68
N SER A 441 14.13 13.56 -12.49
CA SER A 441 13.59 13.53 -13.85
C SER A 441 12.71 12.30 -14.05
N LYS A 442 11.79 12.41 -15.00
CA LYS A 442 10.91 11.33 -15.43
C LYS A 442 11.25 10.88 -16.83
N LEU A 443 11.06 9.58 -17.08
CA LEU A 443 11.21 8.96 -18.39
C LEU A 443 9.90 8.33 -18.82
N GLY A 444 9.37 8.75 -19.97
CA GLY A 444 8.27 8.08 -20.65
C GLY A 444 8.77 7.35 -21.88
N ILE A 445 8.28 6.15 -22.13
CA ILE A 445 8.59 5.33 -23.31
C ILE A 445 7.28 4.96 -24.00
N ASP A 446 7.08 5.42 -25.21
CA ASP A 446 5.98 5.02 -26.09
C ASP A 446 6.39 3.77 -26.90
N ALA A 447 6.05 2.61 -26.37
CA ALA A 447 6.26 1.31 -27.00
C ALA A 447 4.99 0.79 -27.70
N THR A 448 4.12 1.68 -28.16
CA THR A 448 2.99 1.32 -29.04
C THR A 448 3.45 1.18 -30.48
N GLN A 449 2.71 0.43 -31.31
CA GLN A 449 2.95 0.40 -32.75
C GLN A 449 2.76 1.78 -33.35
N LYS A 450 3.62 2.14 -34.30
CA LYS A 450 3.59 3.44 -34.96
C LYS A 450 2.81 3.35 -36.28
N THR A 451 2.22 4.49 -36.65
CA THR A 451 1.52 4.69 -37.90
C THR A 451 2.30 5.63 -38.80
N LEU A 452 1.92 5.71 -40.09
CA LEU A 452 2.48 6.67 -41.06
C LEU A 452 2.34 8.12 -40.54
N GLU A 453 1.23 8.44 -39.88
CA GLU A 453 0.97 9.76 -39.27
C GLU A 453 1.94 10.14 -38.18
N GLU A 454 2.62 9.16 -37.56
CA GLU A 454 3.64 9.36 -36.52
C GLU A 454 5.06 9.47 -37.11
N GLY A 455 5.19 9.61 -38.41
CA GLY A 455 6.47 9.72 -39.12
C GLY A 455 7.19 8.36 -39.27
N PHE A 456 6.44 7.27 -39.24
CA PHE A 456 6.99 5.95 -39.55
C PHE A 456 6.94 5.71 -41.05
N GLU A 457 8.09 5.87 -41.72
CA GLU A 457 8.22 5.82 -43.19
C GLU A 457 8.49 4.42 -43.74
N ARG A 458 8.73 3.44 -42.87
CA ARG A 458 8.96 2.05 -43.29
C ARG A 458 7.62 1.30 -43.41
N GLU A 459 7.63 0.23 -44.19
CA GLU A 459 6.56 -0.75 -44.18
C GLU A 459 6.36 -1.30 -42.77
N ILE A 460 5.11 -1.31 -42.29
CA ILE A 460 4.76 -1.86 -40.99
C ILE A 460 4.90 -3.40 -41.10
N GLN A 461 5.86 -3.94 -40.35
CA GLN A 461 6.07 -5.38 -40.32
C GLN A 461 4.96 -6.06 -39.52
N GLU A 462 4.41 -7.12 -40.09
CA GLU A 462 3.40 -7.92 -39.41
C GLU A 462 4.05 -8.83 -38.37
N GLU A 463 3.40 -8.94 -37.21
CA GLU A 463 3.86 -9.82 -36.14
C GLU A 463 3.64 -11.28 -36.54
N VAL A 464 4.66 -12.11 -36.30
CA VAL A 464 4.58 -13.56 -36.58
C VAL A 464 3.62 -14.20 -35.57
N LYS A 465 2.51 -14.71 -36.06
CA LYS A 465 1.49 -15.41 -35.26
C LYS A 465 1.12 -16.73 -35.89
N VAL A 466 0.89 -17.75 -35.04
CA VAL A 466 0.32 -19.02 -35.49
C VAL A 466 -1.17 -18.79 -35.76
N ASP A 467 -1.67 -19.26 -36.89
CA ASP A 467 -3.09 -19.21 -37.21
C ASP A 467 -3.90 -20.11 -36.24
N GLU A 468 -5.18 -19.74 -36.04
CA GLU A 468 -6.02 -20.42 -35.05
C GLU A 468 -6.23 -21.90 -35.38
N SER A 469 -6.33 -22.25 -36.68
CA SER A 469 -6.52 -23.63 -37.11
C SER A 469 -5.31 -24.53 -36.79
N THR A 470 -4.10 -24.01 -36.95
CA THR A 470 -2.86 -24.72 -36.56
C THR A 470 -2.79 -24.88 -35.04
N LYS A 471 -3.16 -23.85 -34.29
CA LYS A 471 -3.17 -23.89 -32.83
C LYS A 471 -4.18 -24.93 -32.31
N GLU A 472 -5.41 -24.91 -32.78
CA GLU A 472 -6.44 -25.90 -32.43
C GLU A 472 -5.99 -27.32 -32.78
N MET A 473 -5.36 -27.53 -33.97
CA MET A 473 -4.82 -28.83 -34.38
C MET A 473 -3.74 -29.32 -33.41
N VAL A 474 -2.81 -28.47 -33.01
CA VAL A 474 -1.74 -28.81 -32.06
C VAL A 474 -2.33 -29.08 -30.69
N ASP A 475 -3.24 -28.25 -30.18
CA ASP A 475 -3.90 -28.41 -28.89
C ASP A 475 -4.65 -29.75 -28.83
N SER A 476 -5.36 -30.13 -29.90
CA SER A 476 -6.10 -31.39 -29.97
C SER A 476 -5.21 -32.64 -29.88
N LYS A 477 -3.93 -32.49 -30.24
CA LYS A 477 -2.94 -33.59 -30.25
C LYS A 477 -1.87 -33.47 -29.18
N TRP A 478 -1.96 -32.44 -28.30
CA TRP A 478 -0.88 -32.12 -27.35
C TRP A 478 -0.44 -33.29 -26.52
N SER A 479 -1.40 -34.04 -25.97
CA SER A 479 -1.11 -35.28 -25.19
C SER A 479 -0.39 -36.39 -25.97
N ASN A 480 -0.55 -36.39 -27.29
CA ASN A 480 0.05 -37.45 -28.16
C ASN A 480 1.52 -37.16 -28.46
N TYR A 481 2.01 -35.93 -28.26
CA TYR A 481 3.40 -35.59 -28.51
C TYR A 481 4.34 -36.03 -27.40
N GLY A 482 3.82 -36.39 -26.20
CA GLY A 482 4.63 -36.92 -25.09
C GLY A 482 5.58 -35.92 -24.45
N ILE A 483 5.28 -34.60 -24.57
CA ILE A 483 6.02 -33.47 -24.00
C ILE A 483 5.18 -32.73 -22.96
#